data_a922425a6c43bae3c1336a6850270237
#
_entry.id   a922425a6c43bae3c1336a6850270237
#
_cell.length_a   1.000
_cell.length_b   1.000
_cell.length_c   1.000
_cell.angle_alpha   90.00
_cell.angle_beta   90.00
_cell.angle_gamma   90.00
#
_symmetry.space_group_name_H-M   'P 1'
#
loop_
_entity.id
_entity.type
_entity.pdbx_description
1 polymer ?
#
loop_
_entity_poly.entity_id
_entity_poly.type
_entity_poly.pdbx_seq_one_letter_code
_entity_poly.pdbx_strand_id
1 'polypeptide(L)'
;MGIDKGDVVDDFELPDQDDVARRLTELLAGGPVVLFFYPAAMTSGCTAEACGFRDLAAEFRQAGAQRVGISRDKPARQREFAELNGFDYPLLSDPDSHVAAAFGVKRRLPLGPLSTRRMTFVIDTDRTVLEVIHSETDMREHARSALEVLRSRRPAAG
;
A
#
# COMPACT_ATOMS: atom_id res chain seq x y z
N MET A 1 -8.40 11.92 -12.32
CA MET A 1 -6.99 11.80 -12.72
C MET A 1 -6.22 11.20 -11.56
N GLY A 2 -5.36 10.24 -11.87
CA GLY A 2 -4.62 9.51 -10.85
C GLY A 2 -3.26 10.13 -10.54
N ILE A 3 -2.62 9.56 -9.56
CA ILE A 3 -1.24 9.88 -9.20
C ILE A 3 -0.32 9.09 -10.12
N ASP A 4 0.69 9.74 -10.67
CA ASP A 4 1.68 9.14 -11.55
C ASP A 4 3.09 9.25 -10.98
N LYS A 5 4.00 8.51 -11.59
CA LYS A 5 5.44 8.59 -11.28
C LYS A 5 5.91 10.04 -11.39
N GLY A 6 6.60 10.51 -10.37
CA GLY A 6 7.11 11.88 -10.29
C GLY A 6 6.20 12.85 -9.54
N ASP A 7 4.95 12.48 -9.31
CA ASP A 7 4.02 13.32 -8.54
C ASP A 7 4.39 13.31 -7.06
N VAL A 8 4.06 14.40 -6.38
CA VAL A 8 4.18 14.51 -4.92
C VAL A 8 2.80 14.31 -4.34
N VAL A 9 2.64 13.32 -3.45
CA VAL A 9 1.34 13.02 -2.85
C VAL A 9 1.10 13.84 -1.59
N ASP A 10 -0.18 14.14 -1.32
CA ASP A 10 -0.57 14.83 -0.10
C ASP A 10 -0.46 13.88 1.09
N ASP A 11 -0.21 14.45 2.26
CA ASP A 11 -0.23 13.69 3.49
C ASP A 11 -1.64 13.22 3.80
N PHE A 12 -1.77 12.11 4.51
CA PHE A 12 -3.06 11.62 4.97
C PHE A 12 -2.89 10.89 6.31
N GLU A 13 -4.01 10.69 7.01
CA GLU A 13 -4.05 9.96 8.26
C GLU A 13 -5.22 8.99 8.23
N LEU A 14 -4.96 7.72 8.52
CA LEU A 14 -5.96 6.67 8.58
C LEU A 14 -5.66 5.72 9.75
N PRO A 15 -6.69 5.09 10.33
CA PRO A 15 -6.46 4.08 11.38
C PRO A 15 -5.90 2.80 10.78
N ASP A 16 -5.02 2.15 11.55
CA ASP A 16 -4.51 0.83 11.19
C ASP A 16 -5.40 -0.28 11.81
N GLN A 17 -4.95 -1.54 11.72
CA GLN A 17 -5.70 -2.68 12.25
C GLN A 17 -5.87 -2.68 13.76
N ASP A 18 -5.08 -1.91 14.47
CA ASP A 18 -5.17 -1.74 15.93
C ASP A 18 -5.91 -0.45 16.31
N ASP A 19 -6.56 0.16 15.31
CA ASP A 19 -7.29 1.43 15.46
C ASP A 19 -6.37 2.57 15.92
N VAL A 20 -5.10 2.52 15.56
CA VAL A 20 -4.12 3.56 15.83
C VAL A 20 -3.98 4.43 14.60
N ALA A 21 -4.09 5.74 14.76
CA ALA A 21 -3.95 6.68 13.65
C ALA A 21 -2.51 6.64 13.09
N ARG A 22 -2.41 6.46 11.77
CA ARG A 22 -1.14 6.44 11.05
C ARG A 22 -1.13 7.54 10.01
N ARG A 23 -0.11 8.36 10.05
CA ARG A 23 0.06 9.46 9.11
C ARG A 23 1.17 9.12 8.11
N LEU A 24 0.95 9.41 6.84
CA LEU A 24 1.93 9.08 5.80
C LEU A 24 3.31 9.68 6.10
N THR A 25 3.38 10.94 6.51
CA THR A 25 4.66 11.59 6.81
C THR A 25 5.37 10.94 7.99
N GLU A 26 4.64 10.42 8.95
CA GLU A 26 5.23 9.67 10.08
C GLU A 26 5.80 8.33 9.61
N LEU A 27 5.09 7.65 8.72
CA LEU A 27 5.58 6.40 8.14
C LEU A 27 6.84 6.63 7.32
N LEU A 28 6.87 7.72 6.54
CA LEU A 28 8.01 8.08 5.71
C LEU A 28 9.25 8.47 6.52
N ALA A 29 9.08 8.83 7.78
CA ALA A 29 10.22 9.10 8.66
C ALA A 29 11.10 7.86 8.86
N GLY A 30 10.54 6.67 8.70
CA GLY A 30 11.28 5.41 8.78
C GLY A 30 11.85 4.91 7.45
N GLY A 31 11.63 5.63 6.36
CA GLY A 31 12.09 5.25 5.01
C GLY A 31 10.97 5.32 3.98
N PRO A 32 11.26 4.98 2.72
CA PRO A 32 10.24 4.91 1.69
C PRO A 32 9.08 3.98 2.07
N VAL A 33 7.89 4.30 1.59
CA VAL A 33 6.67 3.51 1.84
C VAL A 33 6.20 2.88 0.54
N VAL A 34 5.95 1.58 0.58
CA VAL A 34 5.28 0.86 -0.49
C VAL A 34 3.82 0.73 -0.05
N LEU A 35 2.94 1.52 -0.66
CA LEU A 35 1.52 1.57 -0.34
C LEU A 35 0.75 0.77 -1.37
N PHE A 36 0.13 -0.34 -0.97
CA PHE A 36 -0.64 -1.15 -1.90
C PHE A 36 -2.13 -1.12 -1.56
N PHE A 37 -2.91 -0.74 -2.57
CA PHE A 37 -4.37 -0.69 -2.50
C PHE A 37 -4.95 -2.04 -2.94
N TYR A 38 -5.93 -2.55 -2.20
CA TYR A 38 -6.62 -3.78 -2.54
C TYR A 38 -8.14 -3.64 -2.31
N PRO A 39 -8.97 -4.37 -3.10
CA PRO A 39 -10.43 -4.20 -3.02
C PRO A 39 -11.06 -4.62 -1.69
N ALA A 40 -10.67 -5.75 -1.13
CA ALA A 40 -11.29 -6.25 0.09
C ALA A 40 -10.41 -7.28 0.80
N ALA A 41 -10.30 -7.14 2.12
CA ALA A 41 -9.63 -8.12 2.97
C ALA A 41 -10.32 -9.49 2.85
N MET A 42 -9.57 -10.56 3.09
CA MET A 42 -10.05 -11.95 3.11
C MET A 42 -10.45 -12.53 1.75
N THR A 43 -10.30 -11.79 0.67
CA THR A 43 -10.49 -12.34 -0.69
C THR A 43 -9.22 -13.05 -1.14
N SER A 44 -9.34 -14.06 -2.02
CA SER A 44 -8.19 -14.87 -2.43
C SER A 44 -7.10 -14.04 -3.12
N GLY A 45 -7.47 -13.13 -4.01
CA GLY A 45 -6.51 -12.27 -4.71
C GLY A 45 -5.80 -11.30 -3.78
N CYS A 46 -6.54 -10.67 -2.87
CA CYS A 46 -5.97 -9.74 -1.91
C CYS A 46 -5.07 -10.46 -0.91
N THR A 47 -5.44 -11.68 -0.51
CA THR A 47 -4.61 -12.50 0.35
C THR A 47 -3.30 -12.86 -0.33
N ALA A 48 -3.34 -13.27 -1.61
CA ALA A 48 -2.12 -13.58 -2.36
C ALA A 48 -1.19 -12.38 -2.50
N GLU A 49 -1.74 -11.19 -2.79
CA GLU A 49 -0.98 -9.94 -2.89
C GLU A 49 -0.32 -9.60 -1.56
N ALA A 50 -1.10 -9.58 -0.48
CA ALA A 50 -0.61 -9.22 0.84
C ALA A 50 0.41 -10.24 1.37
N CYS A 51 0.22 -11.53 1.07
CA CYS A 51 1.21 -12.56 1.41
C CYS A 51 2.51 -12.39 0.63
N GLY A 52 2.45 -11.91 -0.60
CA GLY A 52 3.64 -11.57 -1.37
C GLY A 52 4.48 -10.51 -0.66
N PHE A 53 3.85 -9.48 -0.13
CA PHE A 53 4.54 -8.46 0.66
C PHE A 53 5.05 -9.02 1.99
N ARG A 54 4.28 -9.89 2.64
CA ARG A 54 4.72 -10.56 3.87
C ARG A 54 5.98 -11.38 3.66
N ASP A 55 6.01 -12.17 2.60
CA ASP A 55 7.09 -13.14 2.35
C ASP A 55 8.42 -12.46 2.01
N LEU A 56 8.38 -11.21 1.56
CA LEU A 56 9.58 -10.44 1.22
C LEU A 56 9.99 -9.46 2.33
N ALA A 57 9.57 -9.72 3.57
CA ALA A 57 9.83 -8.82 4.71
C ALA A 57 11.31 -8.47 4.87
N ALA A 58 12.19 -9.48 4.79
CA ALA A 58 13.63 -9.26 4.95
C ALA A 58 14.20 -8.38 3.84
N GLU A 59 13.77 -8.62 2.61
CA GLU A 59 14.22 -7.87 1.44
C GLU A 59 13.78 -6.40 1.51
N PHE A 60 12.54 -6.14 1.93
CA PHE A 60 12.06 -4.77 2.12
C PHE A 60 12.81 -4.07 3.26
N ARG A 61 13.09 -4.79 4.33
CA ARG A 61 13.85 -4.25 5.45
C ARG A 61 15.26 -3.88 5.03
N GLN A 62 15.93 -4.73 4.23
CA GLN A 62 17.26 -4.46 3.69
C GLN A 62 17.25 -3.23 2.77
N ALA A 63 16.15 -3.02 2.04
CA ALA A 63 15.99 -1.83 1.20
C ALA A 63 15.62 -0.59 1.99
N GLY A 64 15.41 -0.70 3.29
CA GLY A 64 15.05 0.41 4.17
C GLY A 64 13.61 0.90 4.01
N ALA A 65 12.75 0.10 3.42
CA ALA A 65 11.39 0.50 3.07
C ALA A 65 10.35 -0.18 3.95
N GLN A 66 9.21 0.48 4.08
CA GLN A 66 8.05 -0.01 4.81
C GLN A 66 6.97 -0.45 3.85
N ARG A 67 6.22 -1.48 4.23
CA ARG A 67 5.07 -1.99 3.48
C ARG A 67 3.81 -1.54 4.20
N VAL A 68 2.83 -1.03 3.46
CA VAL A 68 1.56 -0.56 4.02
C VAL A 68 0.43 -0.96 3.07
N GLY A 69 -0.52 -1.73 3.58
CA GLY A 69 -1.73 -2.07 2.82
C GLY A 69 -2.86 -1.10 3.14
N ILE A 70 -3.77 -0.92 2.19
CA ILE A 70 -4.92 -0.04 2.39
C ILE A 70 -6.14 -0.57 1.63
N SER A 71 -7.29 -0.59 2.30
CA SER A 71 -8.57 -0.96 1.70
C SER A 71 -9.73 -0.24 2.39
N ARG A 72 -10.95 -0.51 1.94
CA ARG A 72 -12.16 0.05 2.53
C ARG A 72 -12.60 -0.69 3.79
N ASP A 73 -11.96 -1.79 4.13
CA ASP A 73 -12.34 -2.58 5.30
C ASP A 73 -12.12 -1.80 6.59
N LYS A 74 -12.96 -2.07 7.59
CA LYS A 74 -12.84 -1.45 8.91
C LYS A 74 -11.65 -2.04 9.69
N PRO A 75 -11.13 -1.34 10.70
CA PRO A 75 -9.98 -1.85 11.48
C PRO A 75 -10.13 -3.27 11.99
N ALA A 76 -11.30 -3.64 12.51
CA ALA A 76 -11.55 -5.00 13.02
C ALA A 76 -11.34 -6.06 11.94
N ARG A 77 -11.78 -5.78 10.70
CA ARG A 77 -11.63 -6.70 9.56
C ARG A 77 -10.16 -6.78 9.13
N GLN A 78 -9.47 -5.63 9.13
CA GLN A 78 -8.04 -5.59 8.83
C GLN A 78 -7.23 -6.37 9.87
N ARG A 79 -7.62 -6.27 11.14
CA ARG A 79 -6.97 -7.04 12.21
C ARG A 79 -7.13 -8.54 11.98
N GLU A 80 -8.34 -9.00 11.68
CA GLU A 80 -8.61 -10.39 11.37
C GLU A 80 -7.75 -10.88 10.21
N PHE A 81 -7.67 -10.09 9.15
CA PHE A 81 -6.87 -10.38 7.97
C PHE A 81 -5.38 -10.50 8.32
N ALA A 82 -4.87 -9.55 9.09
CA ALA A 82 -3.46 -9.57 9.51
C ALA A 82 -3.12 -10.75 10.42
N GLU A 83 -4.00 -11.07 11.37
CA GLU A 83 -3.77 -12.16 12.31
C GLU A 83 -3.80 -13.53 11.62
N LEU A 84 -4.77 -13.74 10.72
CA LEU A 84 -4.90 -15.00 10.00
C LEU A 84 -3.69 -15.30 9.11
N ASN A 85 -3.02 -14.28 8.61
CA ASN A 85 -1.94 -14.44 7.65
C ASN A 85 -0.57 -14.03 8.19
N GLY A 86 -0.48 -13.61 9.45
CA GLY A 86 0.78 -13.23 10.07
C GLY A 86 1.47 -12.02 9.44
N PHE A 87 0.69 -11.02 9.04
CA PHE A 87 1.26 -9.80 8.46
C PHE A 87 1.96 -8.96 9.52
N ASP A 88 3.16 -8.51 9.22
CA ASP A 88 4.02 -7.73 10.13
C ASP A 88 4.08 -6.24 9.74
N TYR A 89 3.09 -5.76 9.00
CA TYR A 89 3.01 -4.38 8.53
C TYR A 89 1.60 -3.81 8.72
N PRO A 90 1.46 -2.47 8.73
CA PRO A 90 0.13 -1.85 8.93
C PRO A 90 -0.83 -2.10 7.76
N LEU A 91 -2.09 -2.32 8.09
CA LEU A 91 -3.19 -2.34 7.13
C LEU A 91 -4.10 -1.17 7.49
N LEU A 92 -4.21 -0.20 6.60
CA LEU A 92 -4.97 1.02 6.84
C LEU A 92 -6.41 0.88 6.36
N SER A 93 -7.31 1.52 7.09
CA SER A 93 -8.75 1.51 6.79
C SER A 93 -9.17 2.84 6.19
N ASP A 94 -9.72 2.79 4.96
CA ASP A 94 -10.20 3.95 4.22
C ASP A 94 -11.67 3.71 3.81
N PRO A 95 -12.60 3.64 4.78
CA PRO A 95 -13.97 3.21 4.50
C PRO A 95 -14.72 4.11 3.51
N ASP A 96 -14.39 5.39 3.49
CA ASP A 96 -15.02 6.36 2.58
C ASP A 96 -14.31 6.44 1.23
N SER A 97 -13.21 5.70 1.06
CA SER A 97 -12.39 5.71 -0.17
C SER A 97 -11.85 7.10 -0.53
N HIS A 98 -11.68 7.99 0.44
CA HIS A 98 -11.18 9.34 0.12
C HIS A 98 -9.69 9.34 -0.24
N VAL A 99 -8.89 8.49 0.39
CA VAL A 99 -7.48 8.33 0.02
C VAL A 99 -7.38 7.60 -1.33
N ALA A 100 -8.19 6.55 -1.53
CA ALA A 100 -8.25 5.87 -2.82
C ALA A 100 -8.63 6.83 -3.96
N ALA A 101 -9.58 7.72 -3.71
CA ALA A 101 -9.98 8.73 -4.70
C ALA A 101 -8.84 9.72 -4.97
N ALA A 102 -8.13 10.16 -3.94
CA ALA A 102 -7.00 11.08 -4.08
C ALA A 102 -5.87 10.46 -4.90
N PHE A 103 -5.65 9.15 -4.77
CA PHE A 103 -4.63 8.42 -5.55
C PHE A 103 -5.12 7.97 -6.92
N GLY A 104 -6.42 8.15 -7.21
CA GLY A 104 -7.00 7.77 -8.51
C GLY A 104 -7.24 6.29 -8.67
N VAL A 105 -7.31 5.53 -7.56
CA VAL A 105 -7.52 4.07 -7.60
C VAL A 105 -8.95 3.67 -7.35
N LYS A 106 -9.83 4.60 -6.96
CA LYS A 106 -11.25 4.35 -6.80
C LYS A 106 -11.89 4.20 -8.18
N ARG A 107 -12.61 3.11 -8.42
CA ARG A 107 -13.30 2.92 -9.70
C ARG A 107 -14.47 3.90 -9.81
N ARG A 108 -14.65 4.47 -11.00
CA ARG A 108 -15.74 5.41 -11.30
C ARG A 108 -17.11 4.75 -11.16
N LEU A 109 -17.21 3.50 -11.63
CA LEU A 109 -18.43 2.71 -11.55
C LEU A 109 -18.12 1.51 -10.66
N PRO A 110 -18.47 1.58 -9.37
CA PRO A 110 -18.21 0.45 -8.49
C PRO A 110 -19.02 -0.78 -8.93
N LEU A 111 -18.32 -1.89 -9.15
CA LEU A 111 -18.90 -3.17 -9.48
C LEU A 111 -18.83 -4.03 -8.22
N GLY A 112 -19.80 -3.84 -7.30
CA GLY A 112 -19.85 -4.58 -6.05
C GLY A 112 -18.57 -4.40 -5.23
N PRO A 113 -17.92 -5.51 -4.78
CA PRO A 113 -16.74 -5.42 -3.93
C PRO A 113 -15.48 -4.89 -4.67
N LEU A 114 -15.54 -4.75 -6.00
CA LEU A 114 -14.39 -4.33 -6.79
C LEU A 114 -14.37 -2.82 -7.04
N SER A 115 -14.62 -2.03 -6.01
CA SER A 115 -14.64 -0.57 -6.13
C SER A 115 -13.25 0.06 -6.13
N THR A 116 -12.20 -0.70 -5.81
CA THR A 116 -10.82 -0.23 -5.73
C THR A 116 -9.96 -1.02 -6.72
N ARG A 117 -9.09 -0.31 -7.46
CA ARG A 117 -8.12 -0.96 -8.34
C ARG A 117 -6.95 -1.49 -7.53
N ARG A 118 -6.32 -2.58 -8.01
CA ARG A 118 -5.09 -3.11 -7.41
C ARG A 118 -3.91 -2.32 -7.93
N MET A 119 -3.49 -1.34 -7.17
CA MET A 119 -2.36 -0.48 -7.53
C MET A 119 -1.43 -0.32 -6.35
N THR A 120 -0.14 -0.32 -6.63
CA THR A 120 0.89 -0.13 -5.62
C THR A 120 1.72 1.10 -5.97
N PHE A 121 1.94 1.94 -4.98
CA PHE A 121 2.70 3.17 -5.12
C PHE A 121 3.96 3.07 -4.28
N VAL A 122 5.12 3.28 -4.91
CA VAL A 122 6.39 3.37 -4.19
C VAL A 122 6.65 4.85 -3.94
N ILE A 123 6.60 5.25 -2.67
CA ILE A 123 6.64 6.66 -2.26
C ILE A 123 7.94 6.93 -1.50
N ASP A 124 8.74 7.87 -2.01
CA ASP A 124 9.98 8.26 -1.36
C ASP A 124 9.72 9.13 -0.12
N THR A 125 10.74 9.34 0.67
CA THR A 125 10.67 10.07 1.95
C THR A 125 10.20 11.52 1.81
N ASP A 126 10.34 12.12 0.63
CA ASP A 126 9.85 13.47 0.32
C ASP A 126 8.43 13.47 -0.28
N ARG A 127 7.74 12.34 -0.25
CA ARG A 127 6.40 12.12 -0.81
C ARG A 127 6.36 12.07 -2.34
N THR A 128 7.52 11.96 -3.00
CA THR A 128 7.55 11.77 -4.45
C THR A 128 7.28 10.32 -4.79
N VAL A 129 6.40 10.09 -5.77
CA VAL A 129 6.09 8.75 -6.25
C VAL A 129 7.21 8.28 -7.17
N LEU A 130 7.91 7.22 -6.77
CA LEU A 130 9.01 6.64 -7.56
C LEU A 130 8.48 5.73 -8.66
N GLU A 131 7.38 5.04 -8.42
CA GLU A 131 6.77 4.15 -9.40
C GLU A 131 5.32 3.84 -9.02
N VAL A 132 4.52 3.54 -10.05
CA VAL A 132 3.14 3.07 -9.89
C VAL A 132 3.05 1.71 -10.56
N ILE A 133 2.62 0.71 -9.80
CA ILE A 133 2.51 -0.67 -10.27
C ILE A 133 1.03 -1.03 -10.34
N HIS A 134 0.56 -1.46 -11.50
CA HIS A 134 -0.82 -1.86 -11.70
C HIS A 134 -0.89 -3.27 -12.29
N SER A 135 -1.49 -4.18 -11.55
CA SER A 135 -1.80 -5.52 -12.04
C SER A 135 -3.02 -6.05 -11.31
N GLU A 136 -4.03 -6.46 -12.06
CA GLU A 136 -5.24 -7.06 -11.51
C GLU A 136 -5.14 -8.59 -11.48
N THR A 137 -4.16 -9.16 -12.16
CA THR A 137 -4.06 -10.61 -12.36
C THR A 137 -2.79 -11.23 -11.77
N ASP A 138 -1.67 -10.52 -11.78
CA ASP A 138 -0.42 -11.02 -11.20
C ASP A 138 -0.18 -10.39 -9.83
N MET A 139 -0.62 -11.10 -8.79
CA MET A 139 -0.53 -10.60 -7.42
C MET A 139 0.90 -10.49 -6.90
N ARG A 140 1.81 -11.32 -7.42
CA ARG A 140 3.22 -11.31 -7.00
C ARG A 140 4.00 -10.16 -7.64
N GLU A 141 3.54 -9.67 -8.77
CA GLU A 141 4.16 -8.57 -9.48
C GLU A 141 4.29 -7.32 -8.62
N HIS A 142 3.28 -7.03 -7.80
CA HIS A 142 3.27 -5.84 -6.95
C HIS A 142 4.48 -5.78 -6.02
N ALA A 143 4.75 -6.84 -5.27
CA ALA A 143 5.84 -6.85 -4.30
C ALA A 143 7.20 -6.87 -5.00
N ARG A 144 7.35 -7.70 -6.05
CA ARG A 144 8.62 -7.82 -6.77
C ARG A 144 9.01 -6.54 -7.48
N SER A 145 8.07 -5.91 -8.18
CA SER A 145 8.34 -4.66 -8.90
C SER A 145 8.66 -3.52 -7.95
N ALA A 146 7.94 -3.45 -6.82
CA ALA A 146 8.22 -2.44 -5.80
C ALA A 146 9.65 -2.60 -5.26
N LEU A 147 10.06 -3.84 -5.01
CA LEU A 147 11.39 -4.13 -4.49
C LEU A 147 12.49 -3.75 -5.48
N GLU A 148 12.28 -4.02 -6.78
CA GLU A 148 13.22 -3.61 -7.84
C GLU A 148 13.40 -2.10 -7.88
N VAL A 149 12.31 -1.35 -7.79
CA VAL A 149 12.34 0.12 -7.78
C VAL A 149 13.14 0.62 -6.58
N LEU A 150 12.91 0.05 -5.41
CA LEU A 150 13.63 0.42 -4.20
C LEU A 150 15.14 0.12 -4.30
N ARG A 151 15.50 -0.98 -4.90
CA ARG A 151 16.91 -1.35 -5.09
C ARG A 151 17.63 -0.44 -6.07
N SER A 152 16.90 0.13 -7.01
CA SER A 152 17.45 1.09 -7.98
C SER A 152 17.47 2.52 -7.43
N ARG A 153 16.82 2.74 -6.30
CA ARG A 153 16.73 4.05 -5.69
C ARG A 153 18.07 4.49 -5.15
N ARG A 154 18.43 5.73 -5.46
CA ARG A 154 19.59 6.36 -4.83
C ARG A 154 19.14 6.99 -3.52
N PRO A 155 19.80 6.67 -2.39
CA PRO A 155 19.47 7.34 -1.15
C PRO A 155 19.70 8.85 -1.32
N ALA A 156 18.83 9.64 -0.66
CA ALA A 156 19.00 11.09 -0.67
C ALA A 156 20.39 11.43 -0.12
N ALA A 157 21.11 12.26 -0.85
CA ALA A 157 22.45 12.68 -0.43
C ALA A 157 22.37 13.49 0.87
N GLY A 158 23.07 13.06 1.86
CA GLY A 158 23.17 13.82 3.11
C GLY A 158 22.91 13.04 4.32
#